data_833848afa63fffbe783f665b58c87a7d
#
_entry.id   833848afa63fffbe783f665b58c87a7d
#
_cell.length_a   1.000
_cell.length_b   1.000
_cell.length_c   1.000
_cell.angle_alpha   90.00
_cell.angle_beta   90.00
_cell.angle_gamma   90.00
#
_symmetry.space_group_name_H-M   'P 1'
#
loop_
_entity.id
_entity.type
_entity.pdbx_description
1 polymer ?
#
loop_
_entity_poly.entity_id
_entity_poly.type
_entity_poly.pdbx_seq_one_letter_code
_entity_poly.pdbx_strand_id
1 'polypeptide(L)'
;MDHRAYRVVVSLLVGVALAGAAACGKEIGDACSFSTDCSQNGDRICIDQTPSGGDGYCTVQGCDFSTCPGESVCVQFFTGNFANRPCDPNTPPDPAAECSDATNCCSFDELCSLTGHCVPASSEVRYCMRTCNSDGDCRDGYECRDLEKMIEHGGQPVLEPGKQLDDNVPKFCAKAPS
;
A
#
# COMPACT_ATOMS: atom_id res chain seq x y z
N MET A 1 -6.75 -58.12 -15.57
CA MET A 1 -6.50 -56.71 -15.19
C MET A 1 -5.19 -56.70 -14.43
N ASP A 2 -4.20 -56.06 -14.96
CA ASP A 2 -2.80 -56.19 -14.55
C ASP A 2 -2.54 -55.34 -13.29
N HIS A 3 -2.16 -55.98 -12.18
CA HIS A 3 -1.89 -55.29 -10.90
C HIS A 3 -0.79 -54.25 -10.98
N ARG A 4 0.02 -54.25 -12.05
CA ARG A 4 1.05 -53.23 -12.31
C ARG A 4 0.46 -51.93 -12.80
N ALA A 5 -0.58 -51.95 -13.63
CA ALA A 5 -1.27 -50.75 -14.13
C ALA A 5 -2.01 -50.00 -13.00
N TYR A 6 -2.63 -50.76 -12.07
CA TYR A 6 -3.34 -50.18 -10.93
C TYR A 6 -2.39 -49.45 -9.95
N ARG A 7 -1.20 -50.01 -9.69
CA ARG A 7 -0.20 -49.35 -8.81
C ARG A 7 0.34 -48.05 -9.38
N VAL A 8 0.53 -47.96 -10.70
CA VAL A 8 1.02 -46.74 -11.35
C VAL A 8 -0.05 -45.63 -11.33
N VAL A 9 -1.31 -45.99 -11.56
CA VAL A 9 -2.42 -45.03 -11.54
C VAL A 9 -2.66 -44.51 -10.12
N VAL A 10 -2.61 -45.35 -9.09
CA VAL A 10 -2.78 -44.94 -7.69
C VAL A 10 -1.62 -44.02 -7.24
N SER A 11 -0.37 -44.32 -7.66
CA SER A 11 0.80 -43.48 -7.34
C SER A 11 0.74 -42.10 -8.02
N LEU A 12 0.18 -42.02 -9.25
CA LEU A 12 0.00 -40.75 -9.96
C LEU A 12 -1.09 -39.87 -9.33
N LEU A 13 -2.16 -40.50 -8.84
CA LEU A 13 -3.27 -39.75 -8.19
C LEU A 13 -2.87 -39.22 -6.80
N VAL A 14 -2.02 -39.92 -6.05
CA VAL A 14 -1.52 -39.42 -4.76
C VAL A 14 -0.49 -38.29 -4.94
N GLY A 15 0.28 -38.31 -6.02
CA GLY A 15 1.26 -37.24 -6.32
C GLY A 15 0.66 -35.91 -6.71
N VAL A 16 -0.53 -35.88 -7.31
CA VAL A 16 -1.22 -34.63 -7.72
C VAL A 16 -1.93 -33.97 -6.54
N ALA A 17 -2.31 -34.71 -5.50
CA ALA A 17 -3.01 -34.15 -4.34
C ALA A 17 -2.10 -33.36 -3.36
N LEU A 18 -0.77 -33.50 -3.44
CA LEU A 18 0.16 -32.79 -2.56
C LEU A 18 0.67 -31.46 -3.12
N ALA A 19 0.36 -31.12 -4.38
CA ALA A 19 0.81 -29.86 -4.99
C ALA A 19 -0.10 -28.65 -4.67
N GLY A 20 -1.17 -28.83 -3.90
CA GLY A 20 -2.18 -27.80 -3.63
C GLY A 20 -2.07 -27.09 -2.27
N ALA A 21 -1.04 -27.33 -1.46
CA ALA A 21 -0.82 -26.62 -0.21
C ALA A 21 0.11 -25.40 -0.41
N ALA A 22 -0.17 -24.58 -1.44
CA ALA A 22 0.56 -23.34 -1.66
C ALA A 22 -0.12 -22.22 -0.88
N ALA A 23 0.59 -21.75 0.16
CA ALA A 23 0.49 -20.43 0.77
C ALA A 23 -0.93 -19.91 1.07
N CYS A 24 -1.56 -20.40 2.14
CA CYS A 24 -2.66 -19.68 2.79
C CYS A 24 -2.14 -18.47 3.57
N GLY A 25 -1.56 -17.49 2.89
CA GLY A 25 -1.37 -16.14 3.42
C GLY A 25 -2.52 -15.26 2.94
N LYS A 26 -3.01 -14.35 3.76
CA LYS A 26 -3.97 -13.34 3.33
C LYS A 26 -3.32 -12.40 2.33
N GLU A 27 -4.11 -11.92 1.35
CA GLU A 27 -3.66 -10.92 0.38
C GLU A 27 -3.53 -9.53 1.03
N ILE A 28 -2.85 -8.62 0.35
CA ILE A 28 -2.82 -7.21 0.75
C ILE A 28 -4.25 -6.67 0.70
N GLY A 29 -4.67 -6.04 1.78
CA GLY A 29 -6.03 -5.50 1.92
C GLY A 29 -7.01 -6.40 2.68
N ASP A 30 -6.69 -7.66 2.90
CA ASP A 30 -7.54 -8.56 3.68
C ASP A 30 -7.64 -8.11 5.15
N ALA A 31 -8.80 -8.40 5.74
CA ALA A 31 -9.04 -8.11 7.15
C ALA A 31 -8.18 -8.99 8.05
N CYS A 32 -7.65 -8.43 9.13
CA CYS A 32 -6.84 -9.14 10.11
C CYS A 32 -7.07 -8.64 11.52
N SER A 33 -6.78 -9.49 12.50
CA SER A 33 -6.73 -9.12 13.91
C SER A 33 -5.30 -9.07 14.44
N PHE A 34 -4.43 -9.89 13.87
CA PHE A 34 -3.01 -9.97 14.23
C PHE A 34 -2.15 -10.12 12.97
N SER A 35 -0.86 -9.77 13.06
CA SER A 35 0.06 -9.92 11.92
C SER A 35 0.23 -11.38 11.50
N THR A 36 0.08 -12.33 12.42
CA THR A 36 0.08 -13.77 12.12
C THR A 36 -1.08 -14.21 11.23
N ASP A 37 -2.18 -13.44 11.17
CA ASP A 37 -3.29 -13.72 10.25
C ASP A 37 -2.90 -13.40 8.80
N CYS A 38 -2.04 -12.40 8.60
CA CYS A 38 -1.58 -11.97 7.28
C CYS A 38 -0.48 -12.89 6.74
N SER A 39 0.47 -13.25 7.59
CA SER A 39 1.57 -14.13 7.24
C SER A 39 2.17 -14.81 8.48
N GLN A 40 2.37 -16.12 8.40
CA GLN A 40 3.06 -16.88 9.45
C GLN A 40 4.57 -16.62 9.45
N ASN A 41 5.13 -16.18 8.32
CA ASN A 41 6.55 -15.90 8.15
C ASN A 41 6.94 -14.46 8.52
N GLY A 42 5.95 -13.58 8.82
CA GLY A 42 6.17 -12.21 9.24
C GLY A 42 6.52 -11.23 8.11
N ASP A 43 6.37 -11.63 6.85
CA ASP A 43 6.56 -10.76 5.68
C ASP A 43 5.39 -9.80 5.44
N ARG A 44 4.26 -10.04 6.09
CA ARG A 44 3.08 -9.14 6.11
C ARG A 44 2.68 -8.85 7.55
N ILE A 45 2.24 -7.62 7.78
CA ILE A 45 1.77 -7.14 9.07
C ILE A 45 0.30 -6.73 9.01
N CYS A 46 -0.36 -6.68 10.16
CA CYS A 46 -1.71 -6.17 10.33
C CYS A 46 -1.63 -4.75 10.90
N ILE A 47 -2.11 -3.76 10.17
CA ILE A 47 -2.19 -2.35 10.60
C ILE A 47 -3.64 -1.92 10.81
N ASP A 48 -3.86 -0.74 11.37
CA ASP A 48 -5.19 -0.14 11.61
C ASP A 48 -6.14 -1.00 12.48
N GLN A 49 -5.56 -1.76 13.42
CA GLN A 49 -6.33 -2.58 14.35
C GLN A 49 -7.16 -1.71 15.28
N THR A 50 -8.45 -2.03 15.42
CA THR A 50 -9.24 -1.45 16.52
C THR A 50 -8.94 -2.17 17.84
N PRO A 51 -9.18 -1.52 19.00
CA PRO A 51 -9.00 -2.18 20.31
C PRO A 51 -9.83 -3.45 20.51
N SER A 52 -10.94 -3.59 19.77
CA SER A 52 -11.79 -4.78 19.76
C SER A 52 -11.33 -5.89 18.80
N GLY A 53 -10.29 -5.64 18.02
CA GLY A 53 -9.78 -6.57 16.99
C GLY A 53 -10.65 -6.64 15.73
N GLY A 54 -10.10 -7.16 14.64
CA GLY A 54 -10.87 -7.56 13.47
C GLY A 54 -10.96 -6.57 12.31
N ASP A 55 -10.64 -5.28 12.49
CA ASP A 55 -10.71 -4.28 11.42
C ASP A 55 -9.34 -3.92 10.83
N GLY A 56 -8.30 -4.67 11.19
CA GLY A 56 -6.95 -4.46 10.67
C GLY A 56 -6.84 -4.75 9.16
N TYR A 57 -5.76 -4.31 8.57
CA TYR A 57 -5.46 -4.39 7.14
C TYR A 57 -4.12 -5.10 6.94
N CYS A 58 -4.12 -6.21 6.19
CA CYS A 58 -2.89 -6.91 5.84
C CYS A 58 -2.06 -6.11 4.85
N THR A 59 -0.79 -5.84 5.18
CA THR A 59 0.11 -5.05 4.35
C THR A 59 1.56 -5.47 4.51
N VAL A 60 2.43 -4.93 3.67
CA VAL A 60 3.90 -4.92 3.83
C VAL A 60 4.32 -3.48 4.14
N GLN A 61 5.11 -3.29 5.19
CA GLN A 61 5.66 -1.98 5.55
C GLN A 61 7.06 -1.79 4.94
N GLY A 62 7.40 -0.53 4.61
CA GLY A 62 8.75 -0.19 4.13
C GLY A 62 8.96 -0.55 2.67
N CYS A 63 7.90 -0.57 1.87
CA CYS A 63 7.98 -0.81 0.42
C CYS A 63 8.62 0.35 -0.34
N ASP A 64 8.97 0.08 -1.60
CA ASP A 64 9.42 1.04 -2.59
C ASP A 64 8.73 0.77 -3.93
N PHE A 65 9.02 1.57 -4.96
CA PHE A 65 8.45 1.35 -6.30
C PHE A 65 8.65 -0.10 -6.74
N SER A 66 7.59 -0.75 -7.19
CA SER A 66 7.59 -2.12 -7.73
C SER A 66 8.04 -3.24 -6.75
N THR A 67 8.07 -2.98 -5.44
CA THR A 67 8.45 -4.01 -4.44
C THR A 67 7.26 -4.71 -3.79
N CYS A 68 6.04 -4.22 -4.02
CA CYS A 68 4.81 -4.83 -3.49
C CYS A 68 4.37 -6.07 -4.28
N PRO A 69 3.60 -6.98 -3.66
CA PRO A 69 2.89 -8.05 -4.37
C PRO A 69 2.04 -7.52 -5.53
N GLY A 70 1.82 -8.35 -6.56
CA GLY A 70 1.20 -7.94 -7.81
C GLY A 70 -0.22 -7.37 -7.70
N GLU A 71 -0.94 -7.68 -6.61
CA GLU A 71 -2.27 -7.14 -6.29
C GLU A 71 -2.24 -5.76 -5.64
N SER A 72 -1.05 -5.16 -5.45
CA SER A 72 -0.89 -3.96 -4.63
C SER A 72 0.17 -3.01 -5.19
N VAL A 73 0.13 -1.79 -4.70
CA VAL A 73 1.06 -0.70 -5.01
C VAL A 73 1.64 -0.14 -3.72
N CYS A 74 2.90 0.30 -3.75
CA CYS A 74 3.50 1.00 -2.62
C CYS A 74 2.95 2.41 -2.51
N VAL A 75 2.42 2.76 -1.34
CA VAL A 75 1.83 4.07 -1.04
C VAL A 75 2.55 4.67 0.15
N GLN A 76 2.97 5.92 0.01
CA GLN A 76 3.50 6.72 1.09
C GLN A 76 2.39 7.52 1.77
N PHE A 77 2.44 7.54 3.09
CA PHE A 77 1.59 8.36 3.95
C PHE A 77 2.48 9.20 4.84
N PHE A 78 1.95 10.33 5.29
CA PHE A 78 2.62 11.18 6.25
C PHE A 78 1.82 11.20 7.54
N THR A 79 2.46 10.93 8.67
CA THR A 79 1.81 10.78 9.97
C THR A 79 2.23 11.91 10.91
N GLY A 80 1.26 12.58 11.54
CA GLY A 80 1.49 13.64 12.51
C GLY A 80 0.66 14.89 12.24
N ASN A 81 0.81 15.88 13.13
CA ASN A 81 0.26 17.23 12.95
C ASN A 81 1.37 18.12 12.43
N PHE A 82 1.23 18.60 11.20
CA PHE A 82 2.23 19.43 10.54
C PHE A 82 1.82 20.89 10.55
N ALA A 83 2.82 21.78 10.49
CA ALA A 83 2.55 23.18 10.24
C ALA A 83 1.90 23.35 8.85
N ASN A 84 0.83 24.13 8.77
CA ASN A 84 0.10 24.37 7.52
C ASN A 84 0.89 25.36 6.63
N ARG A 85 2.03 24.89 6.09
CA ARG A 85 2.85 25.65 5.14
C ARG A 85 2.56 25.12 3.74
N PRO A 86 1.97 25.93 2.85
CA PRO A 86 1.58 25.50 1.52
C PRO A 86 2.80 25.27 0.62
N CYS A 87 2.69 24.32 -0.30
CA CYS A 87 3.65 24.04 -1.36
C CYS A 87 2.92 23.50 -2.60
N ASP A 88 3.60 23.51 -3.74
CA ASP A 88 3.08 22.91 -4.97
C ASP A 88 3.72 21.53 -5.20
N PRO A 89 2.94 20.43 -5.09
CA PRO A 89 3.47 19.08 -5.28
C PRO A 89 3.97 18.81 -6.70
N ASN A 90 3.59 19.63 -7.70
CA ASN A 90 4.03 19.50 -9.07
C ASN A 90 5.34 20.26 -9.36
N THR A 91 5.81 21.06 -8.43
CA THR A 91 7.08 21.79 -8.57
C THR A 91 8.18 20.93 -7.97
N PRO A 92 9.15 20.43 -8.77
CA PRO A 92 10.29 19.70 -8.24
C PRO A 92 11.00 20.55 -7.18
N PRO A 93 11.43 19.96 -6.04
CA PRO A 93 12.24 20.70 -5.08
C PRO A 93 13.52 21.14 -5.77
N ASP A 94 13.75 22.45 -5.84
CA ASP A 94 15.03 23.02 -6.28
C ASP A 94 15.98 22.99 -5.08
N PRO A 95 16.98 22.11 -5.05
CA PRO A 95 17.93 22.02 -3.93
C PRO A 95 18.80 23.26 -3.78
N ALA A 96 18.79 24.14 -4.77
CA ALA A 96 19.55 25.40 -4.76
C ALA A 96 18.68 26.62 -4.42
N ALA A 97 17.36 26.49 -4.39
CA ALA A 97 16.47 27.56 -4.00
C ALA A 97 16.55 27.74 -2.48
N GLU A 98 17.17 28.86 -2.05
CA GLU A 98 16.89 29.34 -0.70
C GLU A 98 15.38 29.59 -0.60
N CYS A 99 14.73 28.98 0.40
CA CYS A 99 13.31 29.20 0.69
C CYS A 99 13.04 30.63 1.11
N SER A 100 13.28 31.58 0.22
CA SER A 100 13.08 33.01 0.42
C SER A 100 11.62 33.44 0.28
N ASP A 101 10.80 32.60 -0.35
CA ASP A 101 9.37 32.84 -0.53
C ASP A 101 8.59 31.76 0.24
N ALA A 102 7.90 32.18 1.29
CA ALA A 102 7.21 31.31 2.25
C ALA A 102 6.02 30.53 1.63
N THR A 103 5.72 30.72 0.33
CA THR A 103 4.51 30.21 -0.29
C THR A 103 4.69 28.94 -1.11
N ASN A 104 5.93 28.52 -1.45
CA ASN A 104 6.13 27.38 -2.35
C ASN A 104 7.40 26.55 -2.04
N CYS A 105 7.92 26.62 -0.84
CA CYS A 105 9.20 26.01 -0.54
C CYS A 105 9.15 25.26 0.80
N CYS A 106 9.42 23.98 0.76
CA CYS A 106 9.60 23.17 1.96
C CYS A 106 11.05 23.27 2.44
N SER A 107 11.28 23.12 3.75
CA SER A 107 12.62 23.07 4.32
C SER A 107 13.39 21.84 3.82
N PHE A 108 14.70 21.84 4.01
CA PHE A 108 15.62 20.78 3.57
C PHE A 108 15.21 19.36 4.02
N ASP A 109 14.61 19.25 5.20
CA ASP A 109 14.13 18.01 5.81
C ASP A 109 12.63 17.73 5.60
N GLU A 110 11.99 18.51 4.73
CA GLU A 110 10.56 18.39 4.41
C GLU A 110 10.34 18.03 2.95
N LEU A 111 9.18 17.45 2.68
CA LEU A 111 8.66 17.13 1.36
C LEU A 111 7.34 17.87 1.13
N CYS A 112 7.04 18.21 -0.12
CA CYS A 112 5.71 18.67 -0.46
C CYS A 112 4.79 17.46 -0.64
N SER A 113 3.81 17.33 0.25
CA SER A 113 2.78 16.28 0.14
C SER A 113 1.81 16.58 -0.99
N LEU A 114 1.10 15.56 -1.46
CA LEU A 114 0.07 15.71 -2.50
C LEU A 114 -1.07 16.65 -2.06
N THR A 115 -1.30 16.77 -0.75
CA THR A 115 -2.27 17.72 -0.19
C THR A 115 -1.81 19.18 -0.24
N GLY A 116 -0.64 19.46 -0.84
CA GLY A 116 -0.11 20.81 -1.01
C GLY A 116 0.48 21.42 0.25
N HIS A 117 0.98 20.61 1.17
CA HIS A 117 1.59 21.06 2.41
C HIS A 117 2.97 20.45 2.64
N CYS A 118 3.88 21.24 3.19
CA CYS A 118 5.18 20.76 3.61
C CYS A 118 5.07 19.83 4.83
N VAL A 119 5.63 18.65 4.72
CA VAL A 119 5.62 17.62 5.76
C VAL A 119 7.05 17.12 6.02
N PRO A 120 7.46 16.84 7.27
CA PRO A 120 8.77 16.29 7.55
C PRO A 120 8.99 14.95 6.79
N ALA A 121 10.10 14.80 6.10
CA ALA A 121 10.45 13.55 5.43
C ALA A 121 10.50 12.36 6.41
N SER A 122 10.88 12.62 7.67
CA SER A 122 10.90 11.61 8.74
C SER A 122 9.52 11.12 9.18
N SER A 123 8.44 11.81 8.78
CA SER A 123 7.04 11.42 9.06
C SER A 123 6.49 10.44 8.04
N GLU A 124 7.25 10.17 6.98
CA GLU A 124 6.85 9.24 5.93
C GLU A 124 6.80 7.80 6.43
N VAL A 125 5.68 7.15 6.14
CA VAL A 125 5.52 5.70 6.29
C VAL A 125 5.03 5.13 4.97
N ARG A 126 5.52 3.97 4.59
CA ARG A 126 5.17 3.32 3.32
C ARG A 126 4.54 1.97 3.56
N TYR A 127 3.43 1.72 2.87
CA TYR A 127 2.69 0.47 2.93
C TYR A 127 2.29 0.00 1.54
N CYS A 128 2.28 -1.32 1.34
CA CYS A 128 1.63 -1.92 0.18
C CYS A 128 0.11 -1.84 0.35
N MET A 129 -0.56 -1.14 -0.55
CA MET A 129 -2.02 -0.97 -0.54
C MET A 129 -2.62 -1.70 -1.75
N ARG A 130 -3.74 -2.42 -1.52
CA ARG A 130 -4.44 -3.15 -2.58
C ARG A 130 -4.86 -2.19 -3.68
N THR A 131 -4.60 -2.54 -4.94
CA THR A 131 -5.08 -1.78 -6.09
C THR A 131 -6.57 -1.96 -6.31
N CYS A 132 -7.24 -0.96 -6.86
CA CYS A 132 -8.67 -0.95 -7.13
C CYS A 132 -9.00 -0.17 -8.41
N ASN A 133 -10.19 -0.40 -8.96
CA ASN A 133 -10.76 0.41 -10.04
C ASN A 133 -11.92 1.27 -9.52
N SER A 134 -12.64 0.79 -8.51
CA SER A 134 -13.80 1.43 -7.89
C SER A 134 -13.90 1.10 -6.40
N ASP A 135 -14.77 1.80 -5.67
CA ASP A 135 -15.02 1.53 -4.24
C ASP A 135 -15.49 0.10 -3.99
N GLY A 136 -16.17 -0.53 -4.98
CA GLY A 136 -16.62 -1.92 -4.88
C GLY A 136 -15.50 -2.97 -4.84
N ASP A 137 -14.28 -2.61 -5.21
CA ASP A 137 -13.11 -3.49 -5.13
C ASP A 137 -12.47 -3.45 -3.73
N CYS A 138 -12.86 -2.48 -2.91
CA CYS A 138 -12.39 -2.31 -1.56
C CYS A 138 -13.37 -2.93 -0.56
N ARG A 139 -12.86 -3.39 0.57
CA ARG A 139 -13.72 -3.91 1.64
C ARG A 139 -14.51 -2.80 2.32
N ASP A 140 -15.55 -3.17 3.07
CA ASP A 140 -16.38 -2.23 3.84
C ASP A 140 -15.54 -1.31 4.74
N GLY A 141 -15.86 -0.02 4.73
CA GLY A 141 -15.13 1.02 5.46
C GLY A 141 -13.84 1.51 4.76
N TYR A 142 -13.58 1.01 3.56
CA TYR A 142 -12.47 1.45 2.71
C TYR A 142 -13.00 2.05 1.41
N GLU A 143 -12.25 2.99 0.85
CA GLU A 143 -12.53 3.66 -0.42
C GLU A 143 -11.40 3.41 -1.42
N CYS A 144 -11.74 3.43 -2.70
CA CYS A 144 -10.76 3.42 -3.78
C CYS A 144 -10.30 4.86 -4.05
N ARG A 145 -9.07 5.18 -3.63
CA ARG A 145 -8.49 6.51 -3.84
C ARG A 145 -7.93 6.65 -5.23
N ASP A 146 -8.55 7.51 -6.03
CA ASP A 146 -7.99 8.13 -7.22
C ASP A 146 -7.26 9.43 -6.85
N LEU A 147 -6.75 10.14 -7.84
CA LEU A 147 -5.95 11.35 -7.61
C LEU A 147 -6.72 12.41 -6.79
N GLU A 148 -8.02 12.61 -7.03
CA GLU A 148 -8.85 13.56 -6.30
C GLU A 148 -8.95 13.17 -4.82
N LYS A 149 -9.29 11.92 -4.53
CA LYS A 149 -9.37 11.41 -3.15
C LYS A 149 -8.00 11.35 -2.46
N MET A 150 -6.91 11.12 -3.20
CA MET A 150 -5.55 11.20 -2.65
C MET A 150 -5.20 12.62 -2.20
N ILE A 151 -5.62 13.64 -2.95
CA ILE A 151 -5.44 15.04 -2.59
C ILE A 151 -6.27 15.39 -1.35
N GLU A 152 -7.48 14.86 -1.25
CA GLU A 152 -8.41 15.16 -0.14
C GLU A 152 -8.05 14.39 1.14
N HIS A 153 -7.76 13.09 1.02
CA HIS A 153 -7.65 12.18 2.17
C HIS A 153 -6.20 11.67 2.40
N GLY A 154 -5.26 12.10 1.57
CA GLY A 154 -3.85 11.71 1.65
C GLY A 154 -3.56 10.33 1.03
N GLY A 155 -2.30 9.92 1.17
CA GLY A 155 -1.75 8.75 0.51
C GLY A 155 -1.34 9.05 -0.92
N GLN A 156 -0.13 8.64 -1.29
CA GLN A 156 0.44 8.90 -2.59
C GLN A 156 1.21 7.68 -3.07
N PRO A 157 0.91 7.11 -4.25
CA PRO A 157 1.69 6.02 -4.79
C PRO A 157 3.16 6.41 -4.97
N VAL A 158 4.06 5.53 -4.59
CA VAL A 158 5.49 5.67 -4.88
C VAL A 158 5.67 5.35 -6.36
N LEU A 159 6.08 6.35 -7.13
CA LEU A 159 6.22 6.25 -8.57
C LEU A 159 7.63 5.81 -8.97
N GLU A 160 7.75 5.34 -10.21
CA GLU A 160 9.04 5.15 -10.86
C GLU A 160 9.84 6.47 -10.85
N PRO A 161 11.14 6.44 -10.58
CA PRO A 161 11.97 7.64 -10.61
C PRO A 161 11.81 8.44 -11.90
N GLY A 162 11.53 9.74 -11.76
CA GLY A 162 11.30 10.66 -12.89
C GLY A 162 9.88 10.71 -13.44
N LYS A 163 8.96 9.90 -12.91
CA LYS A 163 7.53 10.03 -13.20
C LYS A 163 6.87 11.06 -12.28
N GLN A 164 5.85 11.71 -12.79
CA GLN A 164 5.00 12.64 -12.04
C GLN A 164 3.62 12.03 -11.83
N LEU A 165 2.94 12.49 -10.79
CA LEU A 165 1.56 12.12 -10.54
C LEU A 165 0.67 12.71 -11.65
N ASP A 166 -0.15 11.86 -12.23
CA ASP A 166 -1.16 12.21 -13.23
C ASP A 166 -2.42 11.36 -13.01
N ASP A 167 -3.44 11.53 -13.85
CA ASP A 167 -4.71 10.79 -13.75
C ASP A 167 -4.57 9.27 -13.99
N ASN A 168 -3.40 8.81 -14.44
CA ASN A 168 -3.12 7.39 -14.70
C ASN A 168 -2.39 6.70 -13.56
N VAL A 169 -2.20 7.38 -12.42
CA VAL A 169 -1.58 6.76 -11.24
C VAL A 169 -2.42 5.58 -10.73
N PRO A 170 -1.78 4.53 -10.20
CA PRO A 170 -2.51 3.42 -9.61
C PRO A 170 -3.43 3.90 -8.49
N LYS A 171 -4.70 3.51 -8.57
CA LYS A 171 -5.68 3.70 -7.48
C LYS A 171 -5.49 2.60 -6.44
N PHE A 172 -5.77 2.91 -5.18
CA PHE A 172 -5.61 1.97 -4.09
C PHE A 172 -6.70 2.09 -3.04
N CYS A 173 -6.98 0.96 -2.35
CA CYS A 173 -7.92 0.93 -1.24
C CYS A 173 -7.28 1.49 0.02
N ALA A 174 -7.89 2.50 0.62
CA ALA A 174 -7.51 3.03 1.93
C ALA A 174 -8.74 3.29 2.79
N LYS A 175 -8.56 3.36 4.10
CA LYS A 175 -9.66 3.59 5.05
C LYS A 175 -10.37 4.89 4.72
N ALA A 176 -11.70 4.83 4.59
CA ALA A 176 -12.51 6.01 4.38
C ALA A 176 -12.47 6.92 5.62
N PRO A 177 -12.51 8.26 5.45
CA PRO A 177 -12.64 9.18 6.56
C PRO A 177 -13.91 8.90 7.37
N SER A 178 -13.84 9.00 8.69
CA SER A 178 -14.97 8.81 9.62
C SER A 178 -15.75 10.09 9.82
#